data_066fcf07296df4b2f854a71f98214f72
#
_entry.id   066fcf07296df4b2f854a71f98214f72
#
_cell.length_a   1.000
_cell.length_b   1.000
_cell.length_c   1.000
_cell.angle_alpha   90.00
_cell.angle_beta   90.00
_cell.angle_gamma   90.00
#
_symmetry.space_group_name_H-M   'P 1'
#
loop_
_entity.id
_entity.type
_entity.pdbx_description
1 polymer ?
#
loop_
_entity_poly.entity_id
_entity_poly.type
_entity_poly.pdbx_seq_one_letter_code
_entity_poly.pdbx_strand_id
1 'polypeptide(L)'
;MRPSGRVYLVGAGPGAPDLLTLRALRLLEQADVVLTDALVHPDTLALATRATLVMVGKRAGQPSPKQAEINRLLVAAAHEHRCVVRLKGGDPMVFGRAQEEIDALIAADVDFEVVPGITAALAASAELRQPLTQRARSRHFVMVTPKQADDSPPNDWARPIVDADAAAVYMGGADVAHIAQVLLDAGRSADTPVVLAHKVSLPDADYRRATLAEVASGTVAAPVPVLILIGETFRVPS
;
A
#
# COMPACT_ATOMS: atom_id res chain seq x y z
N MET A 1 -21.01 -18.75 -21.01
CA MET A 1 -19.91 -19.73 -20.82
C MET A 1 -19.14 -19.28 -19.56
N ARG A 2 -18.85 -20.19 -18.64
CA ARG A 2 -17.96 -19.87 -17.50
C ARG A 2 -16.60 -19.46 -18.04
N PRO A 3 -15.94 -18.44 -17.45
CA PRO A 3 -14.56 -18.09 -17.78
C PRO A 3 -13.66 -19.31 -17.60
N SER A 4 -12.76 -19.56 -18.51
CA SER A 4 -11.81 -20.68 -18.42
C SER A 4 -10.56 -20.33 -17.62
N GLY A 5 -10.37 -19.03 -17.32
CA GLY A 5 -9.22 -18.50 -16.64
C GLY A 5 -9.44 -18.33 -15.15
N ARG A 6 -8.33 -18.26 -14.41
CA ARG A 6 -8.29 -17.93 -12.99
C ARG A 6 -7.57 -16.61 -12.78
N VAL A 7 -8.13 -15.77 -11.91
CA VAL A 7 -7.54 -14.50 -11.51
C VAL A 7 -6.80 -14.65 -10.18
N TYR A 8 -5.60 -14.08 -10.12
CA TYR A 8 -4.80 -14.02 -8.91
C TYR A 8 -4.60 -12.54 -8.53
N LEU A 9 -5.18 -12.12 -7.38
CA LEU A 9 -4.91 -10.81 -6.79
C LEU A 9 -3.61 -10.93 -5.99
N VAL A 10 -2.52 -10.41 -6.51
CA VAL A 10 -1.17 -10.68 -6.00
C VAL A 10 -0.53 -9.42 -5.45
N GLY A 11 0.01 -9.51 -4.23
CA GLY A 11 0.82 -8.46 -3.64
C GLY A 11 2.22 -8.43 -4.27
N ALA A 12 2.60 -7.25 -4.77
CA ALA A 12 3.92 -6.98 -5.32
C ALA A 12 4.98 -6.66 -4.26
N GLY A 13 4.59 -6.61 -2.99
CA GLY A 13 5.49 -6.16 -1.94
C GLY A 13 5.73 -4.65 -1.93
N PRO A 14 6.67 -4.17 -1.10
CA PRO A 14 6.89 -2.74 -0.86
C PRO A 14 7.70 -2.04 -1.95
N GLY A 15 8.40 -2.80 -2.80
CA GLY A 15 9.25 -2.26 -3.88
C GLY A 15 10.30 -3.25 -4.35
N ALA A 16 11.17 -3.73 -3.44
CA ALA A 16 12.24 -4.67 -3.77
C ALA A 16 11.69 -6.03 -4.24
N PRO A 17 12.14 -6.56 -5.40
CA PRO A 17 11.64 -7.80 -5.96
C PRO A 17 11.89 -9.04 -5.10
N ASP A 18 12.96 -9.06 -4.30
CA ASP A 18 13.30 -10.15 -3.39
C ASP A 18 12.39 -10.24 -2.15
N LEU A 19 11.53 -9.23 -1.95
CA LEU A 19 10.46 -9.26 -0.94
C LEU A 19 9.12 -9.80 -1.48
N LEU A 20 9.09 -10.33 -2.69
CA LEU A 20 7.96 -11.09 -3.19
C LEU A 20 7.81 -12.41 -2.42
N THR A 21 6.56 -12.85 -2.26
CA THR A 21 6.34 -14.22 -1.82
C THR A 21 6.73 -15.19 -2.94
N LEU A 22 7.18 -16.40 -2.58
CA LEU A 22 7.47 -17.45 -3.57
C LEU A 22 6.25 -17.79 -4.45
N ARG A 23 5.05 -17.66 -3.91
CA ARG A 23 3.81 -17.85 -4.68
C ARG A 23 3.63 -16.75 -5.71
N ALA A 24 3.83 -15.49 -5.32
CA ALA A 24 3.75 -14.35 -6.23
C ALA A 24 4.73 -14.50 -7.40
N LEU A 25 5.98 -14.86 -7.12
CA LEU A 25 7.01 -15.09 -8.16
C LEU A 25 6.57 -16.17 -9.15
N ARG A 26 6.14 -17.35 -8.67
CA ARG A 26 5.69 -18.46 -9.55
C ARG A 26 4.51 -18.04 -10.42
N LEU A 27 3.57 -17.26 -9.89
CA LEU A 27 2.42 -16.80 -10.65
C LEU A 27 2.82 -15.77 -11.72
N LEU A 28 3.76 -14.88 -11.43
CA LEU A 28 4.29 -13.95 -12.44
C LEU A 28 4.98 -14.67 -13.59
N GLU A 29 5.78 -15.72 -13.30
CA GLU A 29 6.43 -16.55 -14.32
C GLU A 29 5.43 -17.33 -15.19
N GLN A 30 4.26 -17.66 -14.65
CA GLN A 30 3.22 -18.46 -15.34
C GLN A 30 2.12 -17.62 -15.98
N ALA A 31 2.07 -16.32 -15.67
CA ALA A 31 1.00 -15.45 -16.11
C ALA A 31 0.95 -15.32 -17.65
N ASP A 32 -0.27 -15.34 -18.20
CA ASP A 32 -0.53 -14.97 -19.59
C ASP A 32 -0.67 -13.46 -19.72
N VAL A 33 -1.29 -12.83 -18.73
CA VAL A 33 -1.47 -11.38 -18.64
C VAL A 33 -1.32 -10.88 -17.18
N VAL A 34 -0.66 -9.74 -17.03
CA VAL A 34 -0.50 -9.05 -15.74
C VAL A 34 -1.13 -7.66 -15.83
N LEU A 35 -2.22 -7.43 -15.09
CA LEU A 35 -2.78 -6.09 -14.89
C LEU A 35 -2.11 -5.47 -13.66
N THR A 36 -1.40 -4.36 -13.83
CA THR A 36 -0.53 -3.80 -12.78
C THR A 36 -0.78 -2.33 -12.50
N ASP A 37 -0.57 -1.92 -11.24
CA ASP A 37 -0.59 -0.53 -10.80
C ASP A 37 0.72 0.18 -11.15
N ALA A 38 0.67 1.51 -11.24
CA ALA A 38 1.83 2.33 -11.56
C ALA A 38 2.93 2.36 -10.47
N LEU A 39 2.61 1.92 -9.25
CA LEU A 39 3.57 1.89 -8.13
C LEU A 39 4.41 0.61 -8.07
N VAL A 40 4.11 -0.39 -8.89
CA VAL A 40 4.90 -1.63 -8.93
C VAL A 40 6.24 -1.36 -9.59
N HIS A 41 7.33 -1.79 -8.93
CA HIS A 41 8.69 -1.54 -9.43
C HIS A 41 8.93 -2.26 -10.75
N PRO A 42 9.64 -1.63 -11.72
CA PRO A 42 9.95 -2.25 -13.03
C PRO A 42 10.63 -3.61 -12.94
N ASP A 43 11.55 -3.81 -11.98
CA ASP A 43 12.24 -5.08 -11.79
C ASP A 43 11.30 -6.20 -11.37
N THR A 44 10.23 -5.88 -10.61
CA THR A 44 9.17 -6.84 -10.30
C THR A 44 8.37 -7.22 -11.55
N LEU A 45 8.08 -6.24 -12.42
CA LEU A 45 7.38 -6.50 -13.68
C LEU A 45 8.23 -7.33 -14.64
N ALA A 46 9.56 -7.17 -14.62
CA ALA A 46 10.48 -7.95 -15.43
C ALA A 46 10.47 -9.45 -15.13
N LEU A 47 9.97 -9.86 -13.94
CA LEU A 47 9.79 -11.28 -13.59
C LEU A 47 8.65 -11.95 -14.37
N ALA A 48 7.72 -11.20 -14.91
CA ALA A 48 6.62 -11.70 -15.75
C ALA A 48 7.07 -11.84 -17.21
N THR A 49 8.05 -12.69 -17.47
CA THR A 49 8.79 -12.80 -18.73
C THR A 49 7.95 -13.22 -19.93
N ARG A 50 6.79 -13.83 -19.72
CA ARG A 50 5.89 -14.37 -20.76
C ARG A 50 4.60 -13.59 -20.90
N ALA A 51 4.24 -12.81 -19.89
CA ALA A 51 2.94 -12.16 -19.79
C ALA A 51 2.84 -10.89 -20.64
N THR A 52 1.67 -10.64 -21.16
CA THR A 52 1.30 -9.31 -21.62
C THR A 52 1.09 -8.38 -20.43
N LEU A 53 1.81 -7.26 -20.37
CA LEU A 53 1.66 -6.28 -19.30
C LEU A 53 0.60 -5.23 -19.65
N VAL A 54 -0.40 -5.08 -18.78
CA VAL A 54 -1.48 -4.10 -18.90
C VAL A 54 -1.41 -3.14 -17.72
N MET A 55 -1.04 -1.88 -17.99
CA MET A 55 -0.97 -0.84 -16.97
C MET A 55 -2.38 -0.30 -16.69
N VAL A 56 -2.91 -0.55 -15.49
CA VAL A 56 -4.23 -0.06 -15.05
C VAL A 56 -4.14 1.03 -13.97
N GLY A 57 -2.93 1.38 -13.53
CA GLY A 57 -2.67 2.47 -12.59
C GLY A 57 -2.65 3.84 -13.25
N LYS A 58 -2.71 4.90 -12.43
CA LYS A 58 -2.61 6.30 -12.87
C LYS A 58 -1.22 6.56 -13.48
N ARG A 59 -1.17 6.98 -14.74
CA ARG A 59 0.05 7.51 -15.34
C ARG A 59 0.15 9.02 -15.06
N ALA A 60 1.38 9.53 -14.93
CA ALA A 60 1.60 10.97 -14.78
C ALA A 60 0.95 11.72 -15.94
N GLY A 61 0.14 12.75 -15.62
CA GLY A 61 -0.56 13.55 -16.61
C GLY A 61 -1.84 12.96 -17.22
N GLN A 62 -2.25 11.74 -16.82
CA GLN A 62 -3.49 11.14 -17.30
C GLN A 62 -4.51 10.95 -16.15
N PRO A 63 -5.82 11.05 -16.42
CA PRO A 63 -6.84 10.70 -15.43
C PRO A 63 -6.68 9.21 -15.03
N SER A 64 -6.90 8.92 -13.75
CA SER A 64 -6.90 7.53 -13.28
C SER A 64 -8.09 6.79 -13.90
N PRO A 65 -7.91 5.56 -14.41
CA PRO A 65 -9.04 4.74 -14.80
C PRO A 65 -10.00 4.61 -13.61
N LYS A 66 -11.30 4.68 -13.88
CA LYS A 66 -12.29 4.41 -12.84
C LYS A 66 -12.18 2.95 -12.42
N GLN A 67 -12.41 2.65 -11.14
CA GLN A 67 -12.33 1.27 -10.65
C GLN A 67 -13.21 0.30 -11.45
N ALA A 68 -14.39 0.75 -11.86
CA ALA A 68 -15.28 -0.02 -12.73
C ALA A 68 -14.61 -0.47 -14.05
N GLU A 69 -13.74 0.36 -14.61
CA GLU A 69 -13.00 0.00 -15.84
C GLU A 69 -11.93 -1.06 -15.54
N ILE A 70 -11.22 -0.93 -14.40
CA ILE A 70 -10.24 -1.95 -13.97
C ILE A 70 -10.96 -3.29 -13.75
N ASN A 71 -12.10 -3.28 -13.08
CA ASN A 71 -12.91 -4.48 -12.84
C ASN A 71 -13.36 -5.12 -14.15
N ARG A 72 -13.84 -4.31 -15.12
CA ARG A 72 -14.23 -4.78 -16.45
C ARG A 72 -13.06 -5.43 -17.20
N LEU A 73 -11.88 -4.81 -17.19
CA LEU A 73 -10.67 -5.36 -17.82
C LEU A 73 -10.24 -6.68 -17.17
N LEU A 74 -10.34 -6.78 -15.85
CA LEU A 74 -9.97 -7.97 -15.10
C LEU A 74 -10.87 -9.16 -15.45
N VAL A 75 -12.19 -8.94 -15.51
CA VAL A 75 -13.17 -9.96 -15.92
C VAL A 75 -12.95 -10.35 -17.39
N ALA A 76 -12.73 -9.38 -18.29
CA ALA A 76 -12.47 -9.65 -19.70
C ALA A 76 -11.21 -10.53 -19.88
N ALA A 77 -10.14 -10.19 -19.17
CA ALA A 77 -8.90 -10.97 -19.20
C ALA A 77 -9.11 -12.44 -18.77
N ALA A 78 -9.98 -12.69 -17.77
CA ALA A 78 -10.30 -14.04 -17.32
C ALA A 78 -11.07 -14.87 -18.38
N HIS A 79 -11.75 -14.24 -19.33
CA HIS A 79 -12.39 -14.92 -20.45
C HIS A 79 -11.40 -15.29 -21.57
N GLU A 80 -10.31 -14.54 -21.70
CA GLU A 80 -9.34 -14.67 -22.80
C GLU A 80 -8.08 -15.46 -22.42
N HIS A 81 -7.71 -15.48 -21.11
CA HIS A 81 -6.47 -16.02 -20.60
C HIS A 81 -6.70 -17.03 -19.49
N ARG A 82 -5.80 -18.02 -19.35
CA ARG A 82 -5.90 -19.04 -18.29
C ARG A 82 -5.33 -18.56 -16.94
N CYS A 83 -4.23 -17.83 -16.97
CA CYS A 83 -3.57 -17.32 -15.77
C CYS A 83 -3.50 -15.78 -15.84
N VAL A 84 -4.38 -15.13 -15.10
CA VAL A 84 -4.49 -13.67 -15.03
C VAL A 84 -3.96 -13.21 -13.69
N VAL A 85 -2.93 -12.37 -13.68
CA VAL A 85 -2.39 -11.76 -12.45
C VAL A 85 -2.82 -10.30 -12.36
N ARG A 86 -3.52 -9.95 -11.30
CA ARG A 86 -3.73 -8.57 -10.87
C ARG A 86 -2.65 -8.22 -9.85
N LEU A 87 -1.59 -7.54 -10.27
CA LEU A 87 -0.43 -7.21 -9.45
C LEU A 87 -0.62 -5.83 -8.79
N LYS A 88 -0.59 -5.80 -7.46
CA LYS A 88 -0.90 -4.63 -6.63
C LYS A 88 0.28 -4.29 -5.71
N GLY A 89 0.67 -3.03 -5.61
CA GLY A 89 1.73 -2.62 -4.67
C GLY A 89 1.40 -2.99 -3.22
N GLY A 90 2.39 -3.42 -2.46
CA GLY A 90 2.23 -3.88 -1.09
C GLY A 90 1.44 -5.18 -0.98
N ASP A 91 0.37 -5.16 -0.20
CA ASP A 91 -0.57 -6.26 0.00
C ASP A 91 -1.94 -5.90 -0.61
N PRO A 92 -2.60 -6.78 -1.36
CA PRO A 92 -3.89 -6.50 -1.99
C PRO A 92 -5.00 -6.11 -1.00
N MET A 93 -4.93 -6.64 0.22
CA MET A 93 -5.95 -6.47 1.26
C MET A 93 -5.73 -5.24 2.15
N VAL A 94 -4.62 -4.49 1.92
CA VAL A 94 -4.30 -3.27 2.68
C VAL A 94 -4.46 -2.04 1.77
N PHE A 95 -5.56 -1.31 1.92
CA PHE A 95 -5.92 -0.11 1.15
C PHE A 95 -5.86 -0.26 -0.38
N GLY A 96 -5.97 -1.51 -0.86
CA GLY A 96 -5.81 -1.87 -2.27
C GLY A 96 -7.13 -1.92 -3.07
N ARG A 97 -8.28 -1.55 -2.50
CA ARG A 97 -9.61 -1.65 -3.14
C ARG A 97 -9.93 -3.07 -3.61
N ALA A 98 -9.36 -4.10 -2.95
CA ALA A 98 -9.51 -5.49 -3.36
C ALA A 98 -10.97 -5.96 -3.32
N GLN A 99 -11.79 -5.44 -2.39
CA GLN A 99 -13.19 -5.83 -2.28
C GLN A 99 -13.98 -5.55 -3.56
N GLU A 100 -13.75 -4.40 -4.20
CA GLU A 100 -14.43 -4.02 -5.44
C GLU A 100 -14.03 -4.94 -6.62
N GLU A 101 -12.76 -5.37 -6.66
CA GLU A 101 -12.25 -6.33 -7.64
C GLU A 101 -12.84 -7.74 -7.37
N ILE A 102 -12.87 -8.17 -6.12
CA ILE A 102 -13.45 -9.45 -5.67
C ILE A 102 -14.94 -9.53 -6.00
N ASP A 103 -15.71 -8.49 -5.69
CA ASP A 103 -17.15 -8.43 -5.96
C ASP A 103 -17.44 -8.57 -7.47
N ALA A 104 -16.64 -7.91 -8.31
CA ALA A 104 -16.75 -8.00 -9.76
C ALA A 104 -16.44 -9.42 -10.28
N LEU A 105 -15.43 -10.09 -9.71
CA LEU A 105 -15.07 -11.46 -10.08
C LEU A 105 -16.15 -12.46 -9.66
N ILE A 106 -16.70 -12.32 -8.45
CA ILE A 106 -17.83 -13.13 -7.96
C ILE A 106 -19.05 -12.94 -8.85
N ALA A 107 -19.41 -11.69 -9.16
CA ALA A 107 -20.56 -11.39 -10.02
C ALA A 107 -20.43 -11.97 -11.44
N ALA A 108 -19.19 -12.14 -11.91
CA ALA A 108 -18.89 -12.73 -13.23
C ALA A 108 -18.65 -14.24 -13.20
N ASP A 109 -18.82 -14.92 -12.06
CA ASP A 109 -18.54 -16.37 -11.86
C ASP A 109 -17.08 -16.72 -12.25
N VAL A 110 -16.12 -15.83 -12.00
CA VAL A 110 -14.69 -16.02 -12.24
C VAL A 110 -14.03 -16.62 -11.00
N ASP A 111 -13.27 -17.71 -11.17
CA ASP A 111 -12.45 -18.27 -10.09
C ASP A 111 -11.27 -17.38 -9.78
N PHE A 112 -11.00 -17.13 -8.50
CA PHE A 112 -9.90 -16.28 -8.09
C PHE A 112 -9.21 -16.75 -6.80
N GLU A 113 -8.00 -16.24 -6.59
CA GLU A 113 -7.21 -16.44 -5.36
C GLU A 113 -6.55 -15.11 -4.96
N VAL A 114 -6.46 -14.84 -3.67
CA VAL A 114 -5.69 -13.72 -3.13
C VAL A 114 -4.35 -14.22 -2.61
N VAL A 115 -3.27 -13.62 -3.10
CA VAL A 115 -1.90 -13.92 -2.68
C VAL A 115 -1.35 -12.72 -1.91
N PRO A 116 -1.10 -12.85 -0.60
CA PRO A 116 -0.63 -11.73 0.21
C PRO A 116 0.75 -11.21 -0.23
N GLY A 117 1.03 -9.98 0.13
CA GLY A 117 2.34 -9.35 -0.05
C GLY A 117 2.79 -8.61 1.21
N ILE A 118 4.04 -8.17 1.22
CA ILE A 118 4.57 -7.38 2.33
C ILE A 118 4.12 -5.93 2.15
N THR A 119 3.32 -5.43 3.08
CA THR A 119 2.91 -4.01 3.07
C THR A 119 4.05 -3.10 3.52
N ALA A 120 4.07 -1.85 3.05
CA ALA A 120 5.15 -0.90 3.28
C ALA A 120 5.47 -0.67 4.76
N ALA A 121 4.49 -0.70 5.67
CA ALA A 121 4.73 -0.53 7.11
C ALA A 121 5.62 -1.64 7.70
N LEU A 122 5.42 -2.89 7.27
CA LEU A 122 6.24 -4.01 7.73
C LEU A 122 7.68 -3.91 7.21
N ALA A 123 7.86 -3.55 5.94
CA ALA A 123 9.18 -3.40 5.36
C ALA A 123 9.93 -2.21 5.97
N ALA A 124 9.29 -1.05 6.12
CA ALA A 124 9.90 0.11 6.77
C ALA A 124 10.31 -0.18 8.22
N SER A 125 9.48 -0.90 8.98
CA SER A 125 9.81 -1.35 10.34
C SER A 125 11.06 -2.22 10.36
N ALA A 126 11.20 -3.16 9.41
CA ALA A 126 12.35 -4.04 9.30
C ALA A 126 13.64 -3.27 8.96
N GLU A 127 13.59 -2.36 7.97
CA GLU A 127 14.74 -1.54 7.58
C GLU A 127 15.17 -0.56 8.68
N LEU A 128 14.21 0.02 9.40
CA LEU A 128 14.47 0.86 10.57
C LEU A 128 14.99 0.05 11.78
N ARG A 129 14.82 -1.29 11.77
CA ARG A 129 15.08 -2.18 12.92
C ARG A 129 14.28 -1.77 14.16
N GLN A 130 13.07 -1.28 13.94
CA GLN A 130 12.15 -0.82 14.98
C GLN A 130 10.81 -1.56 14.83
N PRO A 131 10.56 -2.57 15.70
CA PRO A 131 9.33 -3.37 15.64
C PRO A 131 8.08 -2.48 15.83
N LEU A 132 7.02 -2.77 15.05
CA LEU A 132 5.72 -2.08 15.19
C LEU A 132 5.07 -2.38 16.53
N THR A 133 5.36 -3.56 17.10
CA THR A 133 4.87 -3.98 18.41
C THR A 133 6.04 -4.30 19.32
N GLN A 134 5.94 -3.90 20.60
CA GLN A 134 6.99 -4.11 21.58
C GLN A 134 6.37 -4.49 22.92
N ARG A 135 6.85 -5.62 23.49
CA ARG A 135 6.35 -6.10 24.79
C ARG A 135 6.46 -4.98 25.83
N ALA A 136 5.38 -4.74 26.57
CA ALA A 136 5.22 -3.71 27.59
C ALA A 136 5.24 -2.24 27.11
N ARG A 137 5.44 -1.97 25.79
CA ARG A 137 5.50 -0.60 25.28
C ARG A 137 4.53 -0.32 24.13
N SER A 138 4.36 -1.27 23.21
CA SER A 138 3.48 -1.10 22.05
C SER A 138 2.69 -2.38 21.82
N ARG A 139 1.40 -2.35 22.14
CA ARG A 139 0.46 -3.46 21.96
C ARG A 139 -0.58 -3.16 20.90
N HIS A 140 -0.78 -1.87 20.58
CA HIS A 140 -1.73 -1.40 19.58
C HIS A 140 -0.98 -0.75 18.42
N PHE A 141 -1.07 -1.39 17.26
CA PHE A 141 -0.59 -0.83 16.02
C PHE A 141 -1.78 -0.67 15.06
N VAL A 142 -1.97 0.53 14.54
CA VAL A 142 -3.05 0.83 13.61
C VAL A 142 -2.51 1.23 12.25
N MET A 143 -3.19 0.79 11.19
CA MET A 143 -2.97 1.25 9.82
C MET A 143 -4.18 2.08 9.41
N VAL A 144 -3.95 3.30 8.97
CA VAL A 144 -5.02 4.22 8.56
C VAL A 144 -4.69 4.91 7.24
N THR A 145 -5.72 5.45 6.61
CA THR A 145 -5.59 6.39 5.50
C THR A 145 -6.53 7.58 5.72
N PRO A 146 -6.04 8.82 5.61
CA PRO A 146 -6.89 10.01 5.61
C PRO A 146 -7.71 10.14 4.33
N LYS A 147 -7.30 9.42 3.27
CA LYS A 147 -7.97 9.48 1.99
C LYS A 147 -9.32 8.76 2.04
N GLN A 148 -10.35 9.48 1.66
CA GLN A 148 -11.72 8.96 1.57
C GLN A 148 -12.12 8.76 0.10
N ALA A 149 -13.09 7.89 -0.16
CA ALA A 149 -13.78 7.87 -1.43
C ALA A 149 -14.74 9.08 -1.52
N ASP A 150 -14.95 9.59 -2.74
CA ASP A 150 -15.71 10.83 -2.98
C ASP A 150 -17.12 10.84 -2.37
N ASP A 151 -17.75 9.66 -2.25
CA ASP A 151 -19.12 9.48 -1.72
C ASP A 151 -19.16 8.93 -0.29
N SER A 152 -18.01 8.85 0.40
CA SER A 152 -17.97 8.30 1.77
C SER A 152 -18.32 9.38 2.82
N PRO A 153 -19.07 9.00 3.89
CA PRO A 153 -19.27 9.92 4.99
C PRO A 153 -17.93 10.29 5.65
N PRO A 154 -17.80 11.50 6.21
CA PRO A 154 -16.60 11.86 6.96
C PRO A 154 -16.30 10.82 8.05
N ASN A 155 -15.06 10.38 8.14
CA ASN A 155 -14.62 9.51 9.21
C ASN A 155 -13.53 10.20 10.05
N ASP A 156 -13.49 9.87 11.32
CA ASP A 156 -12.45 10.32 12.23
C ASP A 156 -11.25 9.36 12.15
N TRP A 157 -10.46 9.47 11.07
CA TRP A 157 -9.26 8.66 10.88
C TRP A 157 -8.15 8.96 11.89
N ALA A 158 -8.18 10.15 12.53
CA ALA A 158 -7.17 10.58 13.48
C ALA A 158 -7.36 9.92 14.86
N ARG A 159 -8.59 9.71 15.29
CA ARG A 159 -8.91 9.18 16.61
C ARG A 159 -8.22 7.85 16.92
N PRO A 160 -8.26 6.82 16.03
CA PRO A 160 -7.54 5.58 16.28
C PRO A 160 -6.04 5.76 16.48
N ILE A 161 -5.42 6.78 15.83
CA ILE A 161 -3.99 7.07 16.00
C ILE A 161 -3.72 7.67 17.38
N VAL A 162 -4.58 8.55 17.87
CA VAL A 162 -4.40 9.20 19.18
C VAL A 162 -4.35 8.15 20.28
N ASP A 163 -5.18 7.13 20.20
CA ASP A 163 -5.31 6.10 21.21
C ASP A 163 -4.32 4.92 21.01
N ALA A 164 -3.63 4.84 19.86
CA ALA A 164 -2.70 3.75 19.57
C ALA A 164 -1.26 4.03 20.06
N ASP A 165 -0.53 2.96 20.39
CA ASP A 165 0.90 3.04 20.75
C ASP A 165 1.75 3.40 19.52
N ALA A 166 1.39 2.83 18.37
CA ALA A 166 2.05 3.10 17.09
C ALA A 166 1.06 3.06 15.93
N ALA A 167 1.36 3.80 14.87
CA ALA A 167 0.51 3.90 13.70
C ALA A 167 1.33 3.98 12.40
N ALA A 168 0.70 3.55 11.30
CA ALA A 168 1.16 3.83 9.95
C ALA A 168 0.05 4.52 9.16
N VAL A 169 0.35 5.71 8.62
CA VAL A 169 -0.58 6.48 7.79
C VAL A 169 -0.18 6.31 6.33
N TYR A 170 -1.09 5.71 5.56
CA TYR A 170 -0.94 5.47 4.12
C TYR A 170 -1.58 6.59 3.31
N MET A 171 -1.09 6.78 2.09
CA MET A 171 -1.64 7.74 1.13
C MET A 171 -1.71 9.18 1.66
N GLY A 172 -0.82 9.55 2.59
CA GLY A 172 -0.70 10.92 3.12
C GLY A 172 -0.30 11.95 2.06
N GLY A 173 0.30 11.50 0.95
CA GLY A 173 0.62 12.34 -0.19
C GLY A 173 1.50 13.54 0.17
N ALA A 174 1.15 14.70 -0.40
CA ALA A 174 1.82 15.98 -0.12
C ALA A 174 1.31 16.66 1.16
N ASP A 175 0.25 16.11 1.78
CA ASP A 175 -0.46 16.75 2.90
C ASP A 175 0.08 16.34 4.28
N VAL A 176 1.34 15.92 4.34
CA VAL A 176 1.98 15.38 5.56
C VAL A 176 1.89 16.37 6.73
N ALA A 177 2.13 17.66 6.49
CA ALA A 177 2.05 18.71 7.51
C ALA A 177 0.60 18.88 8.03
N HIS A 178 -0.38 18.87 7.13
CA HIS A 178 -1.80 18.92 7.51
C HIS A 178 -2.21 17.69 8.33
N ILE A 179 -1.78 16.49 7.93
CA ILE A 179 -2.02 15.25 8.68
C ILE A 179 -1.46 15.37 10.11
N ALA A 180 -0.24 15.86 10.24
CA ALA A 180 0.39 16.07 11.54
C ALA A 180 -0.36 17.11 12.39
N GLN A 181 -0.84 18.20 11.78
CA GLN A 181 -1.63 19.21 12.46
C GLN A 181 -2.96 18.63 12.98
N VAL A 182 -3.68 17.87 12.16
CA VAL A 182 -4.93 17.20 12.59
C VAL A 182 -4.70 16.28 13.79
N LEU A 183 -3.56 15.58 13.85
CA LEU A 183 -3.22 14.71 14.99
C LEU A 183 -2.88 15.51 16.25
N LEU A 184 -2.23 16.67 16.13
CA LEU A 184 -2.00 17.60 17.24
C LEU A 184 -3.33 18.14 17.78
N ASP A 185 -4.20 18.58 16.90
CA ASP A 185 -5.54 19.10 17.25
C ASP A 185 -6.41 18.03 17.92
N ALA A 186 -6.23 16.77 17.52
CA ALA A 186 -6.89 15.61 18.14
C ALA A 186 -6.28 15.20 19.50
N GLY A 187 -5.20 15.85 19.94
CA GLY A 187 -4.58 15.65 21.25
C GLY A 187 -3.36 14.73 21.27
N ARG A 188 -2.79 14.37 20.12
CA ARG A 188 -1.51 13.64 20.10
C ARG A 188 -0.37 14.56 20.53
N SER A 189 0.55 14.06 21.38
CA SER A 189 1.68 14.86 21.87
C SER A 189 2.57 15.39 20.75
N ALA A 190 2.98 16.67 20.86
CA ALA A 190 3.86 17.34 19.92
C ALA A 190 5.24 16.63 19.77
N ASP A 191 5.74 16.02 20.84
CA ASP A 191 7.02 15.29 20.89
C ASP A 191 6.92 13.84 20.39
N THR A 192 5.73 13.42 19.93
CA THR A 192 5.56 12.06 19.39
C THR A 192 6.51 11.83 18.21
N PRO A 193 7.33 10.76 18.25
CA PRO A 193 8.22 10.43 17.14
C PRO A 193 7.48 10.12 15.85
N VAL A 194 7.99 10.65 14.75
CA VAL A 194 7.51 10.41 13.40
C VAL A 194 8.67 10.00 12.51
N VAL A 195 8.41 9.04 11.62
CA VAL A 195 9.32 8.73 10.51
C VAL A 195 8.55 8.87 9.21
N LEU A 196 9.06 9.72 8.32
CA LEU A 196 8.58 9.84 6.95
C LEU A 196 9.41 8.90 6.08
N ALA A 197 8.79 7.81 5.60
CA ALA A 197 9.46 6.79 4.81
C ALA A 197 9.07 6.91 3.33
N HIS A 198 10.05 7.13 2.47
CA HIS A 198 9.92 7.23 1.03
C HIS A 198 10.63 6.08 0.36
N LYS A 199 10.04 5.49 -0.70
CA LYS A 199 10.62 4.39 -1.49
C LYS A 199 11.13 3.21 -0.64
N VAL A 200 10.35 2.83 0.35
CA VAL A 200 10.66 1.70 1.25
C VAL A 200 11.11 0.48 0.45
N SER A 201 12.16 -0.17 0.90
CA SER A 201 12.83 -1.35 0.34
C SER A 201 13.61 -1.13 -0.97
N LEU A 202 13.63 0.06 -1.50
CA LEU A 202 14.41 0.36 -2.72
C LEU A 202 15.80 0.90 -2.35
N PRO A 203 16.80 0.80 -3.24
CA PRO A 203 18.15 1.28 -2.97
C PRO A 203 18.26 2.77 -2.64
N ASP A 204 17.31 3.57 -3.10
CA ASP A 204 17.19 5.01 -2.85
C ASP A 204 16.12 5.34 -1.81
N ALA A 205 15.84 4.41 -0.90
CA ALA A 205 14.95 4.65 0.23
C ALA A 205 15.43 5.81 1.11
N ASP A 206 14.51 6.67 1.53
CA ASP A 206 14.78 7.82 2.39
C ASP A 206 13.89 7.78 3.64
N TYR A 207 14.50 7.91 4.81
CA TYR A 207 13.85 7.86 6.12
C TYR A 207 14.16 9.12 6.91
N ARG A 208 13.19 10.03 7.01
CA ARG A 208 13.36 11.28 7.76
C ARG A 208 12.68 11.16 9.11
N ARG A 209 13.47 11.34 10.16
CA ARG A 209 13.02 11.31 11.55
C ARG A 209 12.68 12.73 12.01
N ALA A 210 11.58 12.84 12.74
CA ALA A 210 11.09 14.11 13.27
C ALA A 210 10.20 13.89 14.49
N THR A 211 9.79 14.96 15.13
CA THR A 211 8.64 15.01 16.02
C THR A 211 7.37 15.38 15.24
N LEU A 212 6.22 15.10 15.80
CA LEU A 212 4.94 15.48 15.20
C LEU A 212 4.84 16.98 14.97
N ALA A 213 5.38 17.79 15.89
CA ALA A 213 5.43 19.27 15.79
C ALA A 213 6.32 19.73 14.62
N GLU A 214 7.48 19.11 14.40
CA GLU A 214 8.38 19.46 13.29
C GLU A 214 7.75 19.12 11.93
N VAL A 215 7.00 18.02 11.85
CA VAL A 215 6.25 17.68 10.64
C VAL A 215 5.11 18.67 10.41
N ALA A 216 4.34 19.00 11.44
CA ALA A 216 3.21 19.95 11.34
C ALA A 216 3.67 21.35 10.91
N SER A 217 4.82 21.81 11.41
CA SER A 217 5.41 23.10 11.02
C SER A 217 5.98 23.13 9.59
N GLY A 218 6.07 21.99 8.92
CA GLY A 218 6.70 21.86 7.61
C GLY A 218 8.23 21.89 7.62
N THR A 219 8.86 21.87 8.80
CA THR A 219 10.33 21.85 8.95
C THR A 219 10.91 20.56 8.37
N VAL A 220 10.19 19.45 8.48
CA VAL A 220 10.56 18.15 7.90
C VAL A 220 9.47 17.69 6.95
N ALA A 221 9.84 17.43 5.70
CA ALA A 221 8.97 16.91 4.66
C ALA A 221 9.66 15.77 3.91
N ALA A 222 8.90 14.97 3.17
CA ALA A 222 9.42 13.91 2.31
C ALA A 222 8.73 13.94 0.93
N PRO A 223 9.41 13.48 -0.13
CA PRO A 223 8.79 13.34 -1.44
C PRO A 223 7.71 12.25 -1.43
N VAL A 224 6.75 12.36 -2.34
CA VAL A 224 5.71 11.33 -2.52
C VAL A 224 6.22 10.20 -3.45
N PRO A 225 5.76 8.97 -3.26
CA PRO A 225 4.85 8.50 -2.20
C PRO A 225 5.54 8.40 -0.83
N VAL A 226 4.84 8.74 0.23
CA VAL A 226 5.34 8.71 1.60
C VAL A 226 4.44 7.86 2.50
N LEU A 227 5.07 7.02 3.32
CA LEU A 227 4.46 6.36 4.46
C LEU A 227 4.85 7.12 5.73
N ILE A 228 3.88 7.44 6.59
CA ILE A 228 4.13 8.14 7.85
C ILE A 228 4.01 7.12 8.99
N LEU A 229 5.10 6.88 9.70
CA LEU A 229 5.14 6.03 10.90
C LEU A 229 5.15 6.93 12.13
N ILE A 230 4.30 6.62 13.12
CA ILE A 230 4.06 7.49 14.28
C ILE A 230 4.06 6.63 15.54
N GLY A 231 4.75 7.09 16.59
CA GLY A 231 4.69 6.46 17.92
C GLY A 231 6.04 6.28 18.59
N GLU A 232 6.01 5.95 19.90
CA GLU A 232 7.20 5.82 20.73
C GLU A 232 8.14 4.70 20.28
N THR A 233 7.66 3.71 19.56
CA THR A 233 8.49 2.64 18.96
C THR A 233 9.51 3.16 17.97
N PHE A 234 9.28 4.36 17.42
CA PHE A 234 10.16 5.00 16.44
C PHE A 234 11.13 6.02 17.06
N ARG A 235 11.12 6.16 18.38
CA ARG A 235 12.11 6.98 19.08
C ARG A 235 13.49 6.32 18.98
N VAL A 236 14.49 7.09 18.59
CA VAL A 236 15.88 6.64 18.61
C VAL A 236 16.30 6.47 20.07
N PRO A 237 16.87 5.34 20.48
CA PRO A 237 17.50 5.24 21.79
C PRO A 237 18.62 6.29 21.92
N SER A 238 18.62 7.03 23.02
CA SER A 238 19.67 7.96 23.40
C SER A 238 20.95 7.22 23.73
#